data_7573f410a249b3221751443618928754
#
_entry.id   7573f410a249b3221751443618928754
#
_cell.length_a   1.000
_cell.length_b   1.000
_cell.length_c   1.000
_cell.angle_alpha   90.00
_cell.angle_beta   90.00
_cell.angle_gamma   90.00
#
_symmetry.space_group_name_H-M   'P 1'
#
loop_
_entity.id
_entity.type
_entity.pdbx_description
1 polymer ?
#
loop_
_entity_poly.entity_id
_entity_poly.type
_entity_poly.pdbx_seq_one_letter_code
_entity_poly.pdbx_strand_id
1 'polypeptide(L)'
;MAGDREELAKPYLIDASVDDRLAHEAYDRMKEDVEVSHILIGLNARTPEDRAEAKKKAESVLAEIKAGEDFGMLAEKFSEDGSRQNKGYLGFIRGGRTVYPFEKAAFALQAGEVSDIVETQFGYHIIKVHSRRPNPGEFLFSHIMILVPRGASDEVKAQKESEIRAIYEELKSGADFATMAKERSEDKASAVRGGELPWVSSGQFVKEFEDAAFALKNKGDITEPVLSPYGWHIIKLMDRRDIKPFEQMRSEITRMMARDERGSMARNAMVAKLKNDYGFSLEESQRAKLMKLAGDLGKVDSSYIAAIHNDQSVLFSFENHSYTVADFASFLSKGRDVTVNAPDYISTMIGYMADMEILDFEKAHLEDKYPDFRNLMNEYRDGMLLFEISNREVWEKASKDTEGLQKFFKKNRKKYKWDKPHYKGFLIQCCDAATADGIKNRIKELDDDSVIVVLNREFNTDSLTRVKVERGLFVEGDNEKIDELVFKGAPVKADEKLPIAFVFGKLLKKMPEAYTDVRGQVTADYQTYLEKVWVKKLNKKYPVEIYEDVLKTVNRP
;
A
#
# COMPACT_ATOMS: atom_id res chain seq x y z
N MET A 1 -1.97 -13.81 -17.57
CA MET A 1 -1.92 -13.12 -18.90
C MET A 1 -2.93 -11.99 -19.05
N ALA A 2 -4.25 -12.16 -18.87
CA ALA A 2 -5.19 -11.05 -19.06
C ALA A 2 -5.00 -9.91 -18.04
N GLY A 3 -4.87 -10.22 -16.76
CA GLY A 3 -4.68 -9.22 -15.71
C GLY A 3 -3.36 -8.46 -15.82
N ASP A 4 -2.30 -9.15 -16.18
CA ASP A 4 -0.97 -8.54 -16.33
C ASP A 4 -0.90 -7.59 -17.52
N ARG A 5 -1.56 -7.96 -18.64
CA ARG A 5 -1.70 -7.09 -19.81
C ARG A 5 -2.45 -5.79 -19.47
N GLU A 6 -3.48 -5.87 -18.62
CA GLU A 6 -4.19 -4.67 -18.15
C GLU A 6 -3.30 -3.72 -17.36
N GLU A 7 -2.50 -4.25 -16.44
CA GLU A 7 -1.56 -3.42 -15.68
C GLU A 7 -0.49 -2.77 -16.59
N LEU A 8 0.07 -3.55 -17.52
CA LEU A 8 1.07 -3.07 -18.48
C LEU A 8 0.51 -2.05 -19.47
N ALA A 9 -0.80 -2.11 -19.77
CA ALA A 9 -1.46 -1.18 -20.68
C ALA A 9 -1.74 0.19 -20.06
N LYS A 10 -1.87 0.31 -18.74
CA LYS A 10 -2.27 1.55 -18.04
C LYS A 10 -1.48 2.79 -18.46
N PRO A 11 -0.13 2.76 -18.56
CA PRO A 11 0.64 3.93 -18.99
C PRO A 11 0.33 4.43 -20.41
N TYR A 12 -0.18 3.55 -21.27
CA TYR A 12 -0.53 3.88 -22.65
C TYR A 12 -1.97 4.42 -22.80
N LEU A 13 -2.77 4.35 -21.74
CA LEU A 13 -4.17 4.77 -21.72
C LEU A 13 -4.36 6.12 -20.97
N ILE A 14 -3.29 6.82 -20.73
CA ILE A 14 -3.27 8.17 -20.15
C ILE A 14 -2.42 9.09 -21.03
N ASP A 15 -2.70 10.39 -20.98
CA ASP A 15 -1.83 11.38 -21.61
C ASP A 15 -0.62 11.64 -20.71
N ALA A 16 0.52 11.08 -21.08
CA ALA A 16 1.75 11.17 -20.29
C ALA A 16 2.23 12.61 -20.10
N SER A 17 1.96 13.51 -21.05
CA SER A 17 2.36 14.93 -20.94
C SER A 17 1.52 15.67 -19.88
N VAL A 18 0.24 15.34 -19.78
CA VAL A 18 -0.66 15.88 -18.75
C VAL A 18 -0.30 15.29 -17.38
N ASP A 19 -0.04 13.99 -17.31
CA ASP A 19 0.37 13.33 -16.06
C ASP A 19 1.68 13.93 -15.52
N ASP A 20 2.69 14.05 -16.37
CA ASP A 20 4.00 14.63 -16.01
C ASP A 20 3.89 16.10 -15.58
N ARG A 21 3.12 16.90 -16.29
CA ARG A 21 2.86 18.29 -15.92
C ARG A 21 2.18 18.42 -14.55
N LEU A 22 1.16 17.58 -14.30
CA LEU A 22 0.45 17.56 -13.01
C LEU A 22 1.37 17.09 -11.87
N ALA A 23 2.25 16.13 -12.14
CA ALA A 23 3.22 15.65 -11.16
C ALA A 23 4.24 16.74 -10.78
N HIS A 24 4.76 17.47 -11.77
CA HIS A 24 5.65 18.62 -11.52
C HIS A 24 4.93 19.75 -10.78
N GLU A 25 3.70 20.08 -11.17
CA GLU A 25 2.87 21.07 -10.47
C GLU A 25 2.66 20.69 -9.00
N ALA A 26 2.34 19.42 -8.73
CA ALA A 26 2.20 18.92 -7.36
C ALA A 26 3.51 19.03 -6.58
N TYR A 27 4.63 18.64 -7.18
CA TYR A 27 5.95 18.76 -6.56
C TYR A 27 6.34 20.21 -6.26
N ASP A 28 6.07 21.13 -7.19
CA ASP A 28 6.34 22.55 -6.97
C ASP A 28 5.53 23.12 -5.81
N ARG A 29 4.27 22.72 -5.69
CA ARG A 29 3.43 23.07 -4.53
C ARG A 29 3.92 22.44 -3.22
N MET A 30 4.60 21.31 -3.27
CA MET A 30 5.22 20.71 -2.07
C MET A 30 6.44 21.49 -1.58
N LYS A 31 7.07 22.31 -2.42
CA LYS A 31 8.22 23.14 -2.02
C LYS A 31 7.84 24.39 -1.22
N GLU A 32 6.54 24.66 -1.10
CA GLU A 32 6.04 25.88 -0.48
C GLU A 32 4.92 25.55 0.50
N ASP A 33 4.88 26.30 1.59
CA ASP A 33 3.76 26.33 2.54
C ASP A 33 2.97 27.63 2.34
N VAL A 34 1.65 27.53 2.28
CA VAL A 34 0.74 28.66 2.12
C VAL A 34 -0.17 28.75 3.33
N GLU A 35 -0.15 29.87 4.03
CA GLU A 35 -0.98 30.13 5.21
C GLU A 35 -2.35 30.62 4.78
N VAL A 36 -3.42 29.90 5.14
CA VAL A 36 -4.75 30.15 4.61
C VAL A 36 -5.84 30.20 5.69
N SER A 37 -6.87 30.96 5.39
CA SER A 37 -8.21 30.85 5.98
C SER A 37 -9.23 30.56 4.89
N HIS A 38 -10.37 29.98 5.24
CA HIS A 38 -11.45 29.80 4.31
C HIS A 38 -12.85 30.01 4.93
N ILE A 39 -13.83 30.18 4.06
CA ILE A 39 -15.26 30.13 4.38
C ILE A 39 -15.87 29.02 3.52
N LEU A 40 -16.52 28.04 4.12
CA LEU A 40 -17.21 26.95 3.44
C LEU A 40 -18.72 27.09 3.54
N ILE A 41 -19.40 27.11 2.39
CA ILE A 41 -20.86 27.17 2.27
C ILE A 41 -21.34 25.95 1.50
N GLY A 42 -22.41 25.33 1.96
CA GLY A 42 -23.05 24.26 1.22
C GLY A 42 -22.56 22.85 1.52
N LEU A 43 -21.87 22.64 2.66
CA LEU A 43 -21.40 21.33 3.11
C LEU A 43 -22.50 20.23 3.07
N ASN A 44 -23.76 20.60 3.32
CA ASN A 44 -24.90 19.70 3.36
C ASN A 44 -25.84 19.81 2.16
N ALA A 45 -25.47 20.53 1.10
CA ALA A 45 -26.27 20.68 -0.12
C ALA A 45 -26.46 19.32 -0.80
N ARG A 46 -27.71 18.84 -0.86
CA ARG A 46 -28.06 17.51 -1.35
C ARG A 46 -28.77 17.53 -2.71
N THR A 47 -29.49 18.59 -3.00
CA THR A 47 -30.27 18.76 -4.24
C THR A 47 -29.62 19.83 -5.13
N PRO A 48 -29.94 19.87 -6.43
CA PRO A 48 -29.54 20.97 -7.32
C PRO A 48 -30.00 22.34 -6.83
N GLU A 49 -31.22 22.42 -6.24
CA GLU A 49 -31.78 23.62 -5.66
C GLU A 49 -30.98 24.07 -4.43
N ASP A 50 -30.66 23.16 -3.52
CA ASP A 50 -29.78 23.42 -2.36
C ASP A 50 -28.41 23.95 -2.80
N ARG A 51 -27.85 23.38 -3.86
CA ARG A 51 -26.58 23.84 -4.43
C ARG A 51 -26.67 25.26 -5.01
N ALA A 52 -27.75 25.55 -5.73
CA ALA A 52 -27.97 26.88 -6.29
C ALA A 52 -28.15 27.95 -5.18
N GLU A 53 -28.85 27.61 -4.10
CA GLU A 53 -28.99 28.47 -2.93
C GLU A 53 -27.66 28.66 -2.20
N ALA A 54 -26.93 27.59 -1.95
CA ALA A 54 -25.57 27.65 -1.35
C ALA A 54 -24.63 28.51 -2.17
N LYS A 55 -24.69 28.41 -3.52
CA LYS A 55 -23.88 29.24 -4.41
C LYS A 55 -24.22 30.71 -4.28
N LYS A 56 -25.51 31.07 -4.29
CA LYS A 56 -25.98 32.45 -4.06
C LYS A 56 -25.50 32.99 -2.70
N LYS A 57 -25.55 32.16 -1.66
CA LYS A 57 -25.06 32.53 -0.33
C LYS A 57 -23.56 32.81 -0.37
N ALA A 58 -22.77 31.95 -1.02
CA ALA A 58 -21.32 32.15 -1.20
C ALA A 58 -21.01 33.42 -2.00
N GLU A 59 -21.79 33.72 -3.07
CA GLU A 59 -21.69 34.95 -3.86
C GLU A 59 -21.97 36.20 -3.01
N SER A 60 -22.98 36.15 -2.11
CA SER A 60 -23.27 37.23 -1.17
C SER A 60 -22.13 37.47 -0.19
N VAL A 61 -21.60 36.41 0.40
CA VAL A 61 -20.43 36.50 1.32
C VAL A 61 -19.19 37.06 0.62
N LEU A 62 -18.93 36.63 -0.62
CA LEU A 62 -17.82 37.17 -1.40
C LEU A 62 -17.99 38.66 -1.72
N ALA A 63 -19.22 39.09 -1.98
CA ALA A 63 -19.54 40.50 -2.18
C ALA A 63 -19.30 41.33 -0.90
N GLU A 64 -19.67 40.83 0.27
CA GLU A 64 -19.39 41.48 1.57
C GLU A 64 -17.88 41.61 1.81
N ILE A 65 -17.08 40.59 1.48
CA ILE A 65 -15.60 40.63 1.57
C ILE A 65 -15.03 41.69 0.61
N LYS A 66 -15.54 41.73 -0.63
CA LYS A 66 -15.10 42.72 -1.64
C LYS A 66 -15.53 44.16 -1.26
N ALA A 67 -16.56 44.32 -0.45
CA ALA A 67 -16.96 45.59 0.12
C ALA A 67 -16.12 46.03 1.33
N GLY A 68 -15.22 45.19 1.82
CA GLY A 68 -14.28 45.51 2.89
C GLY A 68 -14.64 44.96 4.27
N GLU A 69 -15.66 44.13 4.38
CA GLU A 69 -15.97 43.42 5.63
C GLU A 69 -14.86 42.46 6.06
N ASP A 70 -14.69 42.27 7.36
CA ASP A 70 -13.65 41.43 7.91
C ASP A 70 -13.88 39.95 7.58
N PHE A 71 -12.89 39.33 6.93
CA PHE A 71 -12.96 37.92 6.52
C PHE A 71 -13.20 36.95 7.68
N GLY A 72 -12.53 37.16 8.81
CA GLY A 72 -12.65 36.30 9.97
C GLY A 72 -14.03 36.38 10.62
N MET A 73 -14.62 37.58 10.69
CA MET A 73 -16.00 37.77 11.19
C MET A 73 -17.02 37.09 10.27
N LEU A 74 -16.83 37.18 8.96
CA LEU A 74 -17.70 36.50 7.99
C LEU A 74 -17.53 34.99 8.07
N ALA A 75 -16.30 34.48 8.28
CA ALA A 75 -16.06 33.07 8.52
C ALA A 75 -16.75 32.55 9.79
N GLU A 76 -16.67 33.29 10.89
CA GLU A 76 -17.39 32.99 12.13
C GLU A 76 -18.91 32.95 11.93
N LYS A 77 -19.45 33.84 11.10
CA LYS A 77 -20.88 33.97 10.83
C LYS A 77 -21.42 32.92 9.86
N PHE A 78 -20.67 32.63 8.79
CA PHE A 78 -21.21 31.91 7.63
C PHE A 78 -20.56 30.56 7.36
N SER A 79 -19.32 30.29 7.82
CA SER A 79 -18.67 29.00 7.53
C SER A 79 -19.43 27.83 8.17
N GLU A 80 -19.58 26.75 7.43
CA GLU A 80 -20.37 25.58 7.81
C GLU A 80 -19.50 24.39 8.25
N ASP A 81 -18.22 24.65 8.51
CA ASP A 81 -17.25 23.66 8.99
C ASP A 81 -16.63 24.04 10.34
N GLY A 82 -15.77 23.16 10.86
CA GLY A 82 -15.11 23.33 12.17
C GLY A 82 -14.18 24.54 12.27
N SER A 83 -13.66 25.05 11.14
CA SER A 83 -12.78 26.23 11.10
C SER A 83 -13.50 27.52 11.51
N ARG A 84 -14.82 27.52 11.45
CA ARG A 84 -15.68 28.61 11.93
C ARG A 84 -15.28 29.13 13.31
N GLN A 85 -14.98 28.23 14.25
CA GLN A 85 -14.61 28.57 15.64
C GLN A 85 -13.27 29.31 15.72
N ASN A 86 -12.45 29.22 14.67
CA ASN A 86 -11.17 29.88 14.55
C ASN A 86 -11.13 30.88 13.39
N LYS A 87 -12.25 31.56 13.14
CA LYS A 87 -12.37 32.59 12.11
C LYS A 87 -11.98 32.11 10.72
N GLY A 88 -12.23 30.83 10.43
CA GLY A 88 -11.89 30.16 9.17
C GLY A 88 -10.41 29.79 9.01
N TYR A 89 -9.57 30.02 10.01
CA TYR A 89 -8.13 29.79 9.94
C TYR A 89 -7.80 28.28 9.89
N LEU A 90 -7.03 27.88 8.86
CA LEU A 90 -6.57 26.50 8.64
C LEU A 90 -5.05 26.33 8.92
N GLY A 91 -4.31 27.44 9.01
CA GLY A 91 -2.87 27.39 9.14
C GLY A 91 -2.15 27.21 7.79
N PHE A 92 -0.93 26.68 7.84
CA PHE A 92 -0.14 26.40 6.66
C PHE A 92 -0.59 25.11 5.98
N ILE A 93 -0.90 25.22 4.69
CA ILE A 93 -1.17 24.07 3.82
C ILE A 93 -0.03 23.88 2.83
N ARG A 94 0.11 22.65 2.35
CA ARG A 94 1.10 22.23 1.37
C ARG A 94 0.43 21.42 0.27
N GLY A 95 1.06 21.30 -0.90
CA GLY A 95 0.59 20.43 -1.97
C GLY A 95 0.28 19.01 -1.48
N GLY A 96 -0.88 18.48 -1.89
CA GLY A 96 -1.38 17.16 -1.53
C GLY A 96 -2.05 17.04 -0.14
N ARG A 97 -2.26 18.16 0.58
CA ARG A 97 -2.92 18.17 1.90
C ARG A 97 -4.39 18.53 1.87
N THR A 98 -4.84 19.15 0.80
CA THR A 98 -6.24 19.54 0.57
C THR A 98 -6.74 18.96 -0.74
N VAL A 99 -8.05 19.01 -0.99
CA VAL A 99 -8.62 18.61 -2.29
C VAL A 99 -8.09 19.52 -3.40
N TYR A 100 -7.90 18.95 -4.59
CA TYR A 100 -7.20 19.60 -5.68
C TYR A 100 -7.76 20.98 -6.10
N PRO A 101 -9.09 21.20 -6.23
CA PRO A 101 -9.60 22.54 -6.57
C PRO A 101 -9.26 23.59 -5.53
N PHE A 102 -9.32 23.24 -4.24
CA PHE A 102 -8.93 24.14 -3.14
C PHE A 102 -7.42 24.45 -3.20
N GLU A 103 -6.60 23.41 -3.31
CA GLU A 103 -5.15 23.52 -3.45
C GLU A 103 -4.78 24.44 -4.64
N LYS A 104 -5.38 24.15 -5.82
CA LYS A 104 -5.13 24.94 -7.03
C LYS A 104 -5.43 26.41 -6.84
N ALA A 105 -6.55 26.73 -6.21
CA ALA A 105 -6.96 28.12 -5.95
C ALA A 105 -6.02 28.78 -4.93
N ALA A 106 -5.74 28.13 -3.80
CA ALA A 106 -4.88 28.68 -2.76
C ALA A 106 -3.46 28.99 -3.27
N PHE A 107 -2.87 28.07 -4.06
CA PHE A 107 -1.53 28.23 -4.60
C PHE A 107 -1.45 29.25 -5.76
N ALA A 108 -2.58 29.62 -6.38
CA ALA A 108 -2.62 30.66 -7.39
C ALA A 108 -2.65 32.08 -6.81
N LEU A 109 -3.01 32.24 -5.53
CA LEU A 109 -3.15 33.55 -4.86
C LEU A 109 -1.82 34.04 -4.29
N GLN A 110 -1.64 35.36 -4.29
CA GLN A 110 -0.57 36.02 -3.56
C GLN A 110 -0.98 36.25 -2.08
N ALA A 111 0.01 36.54 -1.23
CA ALA A 111 -0.25 36.92 0.15
C ALA A 111 -1.18 38.15 0.22
N GLY A 112 -2.21 38.08 1.02
CA GLY A 112 -3.24 39.10 1.18
C GLY A 112 -4.46 38.94 0.26
N GLU A 113 -4.37 38.13 -0.79
CA GLU A 113 -5.45 37.95 -1.75
C GLU A 113 -6.54 36.98 -1.25
N VAL A 114 -7.75 37.17 -1.82
CA VAL A 114 -8.93 36.32 -1.61
C VAL A 114 -9.34 35.71 -2.95
N SER A 115 -9.70 34.43 -2.95
CA SER A 115 -10.15 33.71 -4.13
C SER A 115 -11.53 34.19 -4.61
N ASP A 116 -11.84 33.92 -5.86
CA ASP A 116 -13.24 33.73 -6.25
C ASP A 116 -13.82 32.47 -5.60
N ILE A 117 -15.09 32.17 -5.86
CA ILE A 117 -15.75 30.96 -5.32
C ILE A 117 -15.11 29.72 -5.94
N VAL A 118 -14.67 28.81 -5.07
CA VAL A 118 -14.06 27.53 -5.44
C VAL A 118 -15.02 26.40 -5.09
N GLU A 119 -15.49 25.67 -6.10
CA GLU A 119 -16.35 24.50 -5.89
C GLU A 119 -15.53 23.27 -5.61
N THR A 120 -15.90 22.50 -4.59
CA THR A 120 -15.35 21.19 -4.25
C THR A 120 -16.48 20.21 -3.91
N GLN A 121 -16.14 18.94 -3.68
CA GLN A 121 -17.10 17.95 -3.19
C GLN A 121 -17.77 18.33 -1.83
N PHE A 122 -17.18 19.26 -1.08
CA PHE A 122 -17.69 19.70 0.23
C PHE A 122 -18.61 20.93 0.12
N GLY A 123 -18.61 21.65 -0.97
CA GLY A 123 -19.38 22.85 -1.19
C GLY A 123 -18.56 23.96 -1.85
N TYR A 124 -18.96 25.21 -1.56
CA TYR A 124 -18.34 26.42 -2.11
C TYR A 124 -17.42 27.06 -1.09
N HIS A 125 -16.16 27.23 -1.47
CA HIS A 125 -15.11 27.83 -0.63
C HIS A 125 -14.78 29.24 -1.12
N ILE A 126 -14.51 30.13 -0.17
CA ILE A 126 -13.80 31.39 -0.39
C ILE A 126 -12.52 31.29 0.43
N ILE A 127 -11.37 31.47 -0.22
CA ILE A 127 -10.05 31.22 0.38
C ILE A 127 -9.31 32.55 0.49
N LYS A 128 -8.71 32.82 1.66
CA LYS A 128 -7.79 33.94 1.87
C LYS A 128 -6.41 33.42 2.16
N VAL A 129 -5.39 33.91 1.43
CA VAL A 129 -3.99 33.63 1.70
C VAL A 129 -3.43 34.73 2.60
N HIS A 130 -2.81 34.37 3.72
CA HIS A 130 -2.19 35.31 4.65
C HIS A 130 -0.71 35.51 4.35
N SER A 131 0.01 34.43 4.19
CA SER A 131 1.44 34.44 3.92
C SER A 131 1.87 33.21 3.11
N ARG A 132 3.09 33.27 2.60
CA ARG A 132 3.74 32.17 1.87
C ARG A 132 5.17 32.04 2.37
N ARG A 133 5.67 30.81 2.48
CA ARG A 133 7.07 30.54 2.84
C ARG A 133 7.58 29.31 2.11
N PRO A 134 8.90 29.21 1.85
CA PRO A 134 9.49 27.96 1.41
C PRO A 134 9.17 26.84 2.42
N ASN A 135 8.93 25.64 1.91
CA ASN A 135 8.75 24.48 2.78
C ASN A 135 10.02 24.27 3.62
N PRO A 136 9.93 24.29 4.95
CA PRO A 136 11.10 24.14 5.81
C PRO A 136 11.70 22.73 5.81
N GLY A 137 11.07 21.75 5.16
CA GLY A 137 11.47 20.36 5.16
C GLY A 137 10.78 19.55 6.25
N GLU A 138 11.41 18.46 6.64
CA GLU A 138 10.98 17.61 7.76
C GLU A 138 12.00 17.69 8.89
N PHE A 139 11.49 17.67 10.09
CA PHE A 139 12.28 17.82 11.32
C PHE A 139 12.04 16.66 12.27
N LEU A 140 13.08 16.28 12.97
CA LEU A 140 13.01 15.40 14.12
C LEU A 140 13.25 16.25 15.37
N PHE A 141 12.23 16.35 16.22
CA PHE A 141 12.31 17.09 17.48
C PHE A 141 12.22 16.16 18.69
N SER A 142 12.80 16.62 19.79
CA SER A 142 12.41 16.18 21.13
C SER A 142 11.81 17.37 21.88
N HIS A 143 10.82 17.13 22.73
CA HIS A 143 10.25 18.19 23.55
C HIS A 143 10.06 17.79 25.01
N ILE A 144 10.02 18.80 25.87
CA ILE A 144 9.56 18.71 27.25
C ILE A 144 8.33 19.58 27.37
N MET A 145 7.24 19.04 27.86
CA MET A 145 5.96 19.74 28.00
C MET A 145 5.51 19.79 29.45
N ILE A 146 5.07 20.95 29.88
CA ILE A 146 4.37 21.17 31.14
C ILE A 146 2.95 21.64 30.83
N LEU A 147 1.96 20.82 31.18
CA LEU A 147 0.55 21.07 30.87
C LEU A 147 0.02 22.31 31.60
N VAL A 148 -0.75 23.11 30.88
CA VAL A 148 -1.56 24.17 31.45
C VAL A 148 -3.02 23.83 31.22
N PRO A 149 -3.81 23.50 32.26
CA PRO A 149 -5.22 23.17 32.11
C PRO A 149 -6.01 24.31 31.48
N ARG A 150 -6.98 23.97 30.61
CA ARG A 150 -7.90 24.99 30.07
C ARG A 150 -8.66 25.69 31.20
N GLY A 151 -8.67 27.02 31.17
CA GLY A 151 -9.33 27.82 32.22
C GLY A 151 -8.54 27.91 33.53
N ALA A 152 -7.27 27.52 33.52
CA ALA A 152 -6.40 27.67 34.71
C ALA A 152 -6.34 29.12 35.18
N SER A 153 -6.30 29.31 36.50
CA SER A 153 -6.10 30.63 37.12
C SER A 153 -4.72 31.21 36.76
N ASP A 154 -4.55 32.51 36.92
CA ASP A 154 -3.28 33.17 36.61
C ASP A 154 -2.16 32.71 37.53
N GLU A 155 -2.47 32.33 38.77
CA GLU A 155 -1.50 31.74 39.72
C GLU A 155 -1.00 30.37 39.21
N VAL A 156 -1.89 29.51 38.69
CA VAL A 156 -1.52 28.20 38.12
C VAL A 156 -0.68 28.39 36.87
N LYS A 157 -1.05 29.33 35.99
CA LYS A 157 -0.25 29.65 34.80
C LYS A 157 1.15 30.12 35.16
N ALA A 158 1.27 31.04 36.13
CA ALA A 158 2.57 31.54 36.60
C ALA A 158 3.42 30.44 37.27
N GLN A 159 2.81 29.53 38.01
CA GLN A 159 3.49 28.37 38.59
C GLN A 159 4.05 27.46 37.51
N LYS A 160 3.24 27.12 36.48
CA LYS A 160 3.65 26.26 35.36
C LYS A 160 4.74 26.93 34.51
N GLU A 161 4.69 28.24 34.33
CA GLU A 161 5.75 29.01 33.69
C GLU A 161 7.06 28.94 34.49
N SER A 162 7.00 29.12 35.78
CA SER A 162 8.17 28.99 36.65
C SER A 162 8.80 27.60 36.60
N GLU A 163 7.98 26.56 36.55
CA GLU A 163 8.42 25.17 36.45
C GLU A 163 9.18 24.91 35.12
N ILE A 164 8.63 25.32 33.98
CA ILE A 164 9.30 25.11 32.69
C ILE A 164 10.57 25.96 32.56
N ARG A 165 10.59 27.19 33.12
CA ARG A 165 11.79 28.03 33.11
C ARG A 165 12.91 27.45 33.98
N ALA A 166 12.59 26.82 35.10
CA ALA A 166 13.58 26.11 35.93
C ALA A 166 14.21 24.95 35.13
N ILE A 167 13.40 24.16 34.42
CA ILE A 167 13.89 23.10 33.53
C ILE A 167 14.80 23.67 32.42
N TYR A 168 14.41 24.80 31.83
CA TYR A 168 15.20 25.46 30.79
C TYR A 168 16.60 25.91 31.33
N GLU A 169 16.67 26.49 32.53
CA GLU A 169 17.96 26.89 33.12
C GLU A 169 18.84 25.67 33.46
N GLU A 170 18.24 24.55 33.90
CA GLU A 170 18.97 23.30 34.10
C GLU A 170 19.56 22.77 32.80
N LEU A 171 18.78 22.79 31.71
CA LEU A 171 19.25 22.40 30.37
C LEU A 171 20.37 23.30 29.87
N LYS A 172 20.28 24.60 30.06
CA LYS A 172 21.36 25.55 29.72
C LYS A 172 22.63 25.31 30.54
N SER A 173 22.49 24.80 31.74
CA SER A 173 23.60 24.44 32.63
C SER A 173 24.21 23.08 32.28
N GLY A 174 23.70 22.38 31.24
CA GLY A 174 24.27 21.15 30.72
C GLY A 174 23.55 19.87 31.15
N ALA A 175 22.35 19.97 31.75
CA ALA A 175 21.52 18.78 32.01
C ALA A 175 21.17 18.04 30.70
N ASP A 176 21.12 16.71 30.79
CA ASP A 176 20.75 15.89 29.62
C ASP A 176 19.27 16.02 29.30
N PHE A 177 18.98 16.44 28.08
CA PHE A 177 17.60 16.69 27.61
C PHE A 177 16.71 15.46 27.71
N ALA A 178 17.21 14.29 27.28
CA ALA A 178 16.42 13.06 27.27
C ALA A 178 16.08 12.59 28.70
N THR A 179 17.01 12.76 29.65
CA THR A 179 16.78 12.46 31.06
C THR A 179 15.74 13.41 31.65
N MET A 180 15.91 14.73 31.43
CA MET A 180 14.95 15.73 31.89
C MET A 180 13.54 15.50 31.31
N ALA A 181 13.44 15.11 30.02
CA ALA A 181 12.17 14.78 29.40
C ALA A 181 11.50 13.57 30.08
N LYS A 182 12.26 12.50 30.37
CA LYS A 182 11.72 11.30 31.03
C LYS A 182 11.21 11.60 32.44
N GLU A 183 11.94 12.45 33.19
CA GLU A 183 11.64 12.75 34.59
C GLU A 183 10.55 13.82 34.76
N ARG A 184 10.58 14.85 33.93
CA ARG A 184 9.82 16.09 34.17
C ARG A 184 8.73 16.36 33.13
N SER A 185 8.78 15.77 31.90
CA SER A 185 7.75 16.03 30.88
C SER A 185 6.41 15.43 31.28
N GLU A 186 5.36 16.22 31.12
CA GLU A 186 3.97 15.79 31.33
C GLU A 186 3.35 15.18 30.05
N ASP A 187 3.99 15.29 28.86
CA ASP A 187 3.67 14.46 27.69
C ASP A 187 4.27 13.06 27.86
N LYS A 188 3.50 12.17 28.49
CA LYS A 188 3.96 10.81 28.80
C LYS A 188 4.23 9.96 27.56
N ALA A 189 3.60 10.28 26.43
CA ALA A 189 3.77 9.53 25.20
C ALA A 189 5.19 9.69 24.60
N SER A 190 5.76 10.89 24.65
CA SER A 190 7.12 11.16 24.19
C SER A 190 8.16 11.05 25.31
N ALA A 191 7.80 11.36 26.56
CA ALA A 191 8.72 11.34 27.71
C ALA A 191 9.48 10.02 27.86
N VAL A 192 8.82 8.87 27.67
CA VAL A 192 9.44 7.53 27.74
C VAL A 192 10.57 7.34 26.73
N ARG A 193 10.54 8.09 25.63
CA ARG A 193 11.57 8.12 24.58
C ARG A 193 12.50 9.33 24.68
N GLY A 194 12.58 9.95 25.85
CA GLY A 194 13.41 11.16 26.05
C GLY A 194 12.84 12.40 25.36
N GLY A 195 11.51 12.45 25.19
CA GLY A 195 10.80 13.56 24.55
C GLY A 195 10.75 13.47 23.03
N GLU A 196 11.30 12.41 22.40
CA GLU A 196 11.37 12.28 20.93
C GLU A 196 10.00 12.16 20.30
N LEU A 197 9.77 13.01 19.29
CA LEU A 197 8.58 13.03 18.44
C LEU A 197 8.89 12.31 17.12
N PRO A 198 7.87 11.84 16.39
CA PRO A 198 8.05 11.40 15.00
C PRO A 198 8.61 12.51 14.12
N TRP A 199 9.09 12.18 12.93
CA TRP A 199 9.41 13.18 11.91
C TRP A 199 8.20 14.06 11.60
N VAL A 200 8.39 15.36 11.62
CA VAL A 200 7.35 16.40 11.57
C VAL A 200 7.52 17.25 10.33
N SER A 201 6.43 17.44 9.62
CA SER A 201 6.30 18.45 8.55
C SER A 201 5.47 19.63 9.06
N SER A 202 5.53 20.76 8.35
CA SER A 202 4.67 21.91 8.59
C SER A 202 3.18 21.56 8.55
N GLY A 203 2.38 22.16 9.43
CA GLY A 203 0.94 21.94 9.56
C GLY A 203 0.54 20.74 10.43
N GLN A 204 1.46 20.13 11.18
CA GLN A 204 1.17 19.00 12.06
C GLN A 204 1.05 19.39 13.54
N PHE A 205 1.59 20.53 13.93
CA PHE A 205 1.49 21.07 15.28
C PHE A 205 0.84 22.45 15.28
N VAL A 206 0.50 22.92 16.45
CA VAL A 206 -0.04 24.29 16.60
C VAL A 206 1.02 25.33 16.23
N LYS A 207 0.55 26.48 15.75
CA LYS A 207 1.39 27.53 15.17
C LYS A 207 2.53 27.96 16.11
N GLU A 208 2.24 28.16 17.39
CA GLU A 208 3.22 28.61 18.39
C GLU A 208 4.38 27.60 18.54
N PHE A 209 4.08 26.31 18.51
CA PHE A 209 5.07 25.25 18.54
C PHE A 209 5.91 25.26 17.26
N GLU A 210 5.25 25.29 16.08
CA GLU A 210 5.95 25.26 14.79
C GLU A 210 6.83 26.47 14.57
N ASP A 211 6.35 27.66 14.87
CA ASP A 211 7.11 28.90 14.69
C ASP A 211 8.42 28.88 15.49
N ALA A 212 8.37 28.40 16.74
CA ALA A 212 9.56 28.28 17.58
C ALA A 212 10.47 27.12 17.14
N ALA A 213 9.90 25.97 16.84
CA ALA A 213 10.64 24.77 16.47
C ALA A 213 11.40 24.94 15.13
N PHE A 214 10.73 25.49 14.10
CA PHE A 214 11.33 25.68 12.77
C PHE A 214 12.33 26.86 12.71
N ALA A 215 12.36 27.71 13.74
CA ALA A 215 13.38 28.75 13.88
C ALA A 215 14.75 28.21 14.33
N LEU A 216 14.80 26.98 14.90
CA LEU A 216 16.04 26.32 15.30
C LEU A 216 16.89 25.98 14.08
N LYS A 217 18.19 26.25 14.12
CA LYS A 217 19.09 26.13 12.97
C LYS A 217 20.00 24.91 13.03
N ASN A 218 20.53 24.61 14.22
CA ASN A 218 21.55 23.58 14.39
C ASN A 218 21.02 22.41 15.20
N LYS A 219 21.48 21.21 14.88
CA LYS A 219 21.20 20.03 15.72
C LYS A 219 21.68 20.28 17.15
N GLY A 220 20.83 20.03 18.09
CA GLY A 220 21.08 20.26 19.50
C GLY A 220 20.59 21.61 20.04
N ASP A 221 20.26 22.58 19.18
CA ASP A 221 19.65 23.83 19.62
C ASP A 221 18.32 23.55 20.35
N ILE A 222 18.04 24.36 21.39
CA ILE A 222 16.78 24.30 22.14
C ILE A 222 16.07 25.65 22.07
N THR A 223 14.73 25.63 22.09
CA THR A 223 13.94 26.87 22.20
C THR A 223 13.98 27.40 23.64
N GLU A 224 13.71 28.69 23.79
CA GLU A 224 13.17 29.18 25.06
C GLU A 224 11.80 28.52 25.34
N PRO A 225 11.28 28.58 26.57
CA PRO A 225 9.93 28.11 26.88
C PRO A 225 8.87 28.77 25.97
N VAL A 226 8.08 27.97 25.29
CA VAL A 226 7.04 28.38 24.33
C VAL A 226 5.68 27.97 24.86
N LEU A 227 4.75 28.92 24.96
CA LEU A 227 3.38 28.64 25.37
C LEU A 227 2.51 28.29 24.17
N SER A 228 1.79 27.19 24.26
CA SER A 228 0.79 26.75 23.30
C SER A 228 -0.57 26.56 24.00
N PRO A 229 -1.66 26.29 23.29
CA PRO A 229 -2.94 25.92 23.88
C PRO A 229 -2.92 24.69 24.80
N TYR A 230 -1.88 23.87 24.72
CA TYR A 230 -1.69 22.66 25.53
C TYR A 230 -0.83 22.89 26.79
N GLY A 231 -0.02 23.94 26.79
CA GLY A 231 0.90 24.24 27.88
C GLY A 231 2.25 24.76 27.40
N TRP A 232 3.23 24.73 28.27
CA TRP A 232 4.58 25.19 28.00
C TRP A 232 5.46 24.10 27.41
N HIS A 233 6.26 24.43 26.40
CA HIS A 233 7.19 23.52 25.73
C HIS A 233 8.61 24.07 25.71
N ILE A 234 9.60 23.18 25.86
CA ILE A 234 10.98 23.38 25.40
C ILE A 234 11.22 22.37 24.30
N ILE A 235 11.67 22.83 23.13
CA ILE A 235 11.81 21.99 21.94
C ILE A 235 13.29 21.93 21.57
N LYS A 236 13.79 20.73 21.28
CA LYS A 236 15.17 20.49 20.84
C LYS A 236 15.17 19.95 19.43
N LEU A 237 15.98 20.56 18.55
CA LEU A 237 16.20 20.05 17.20
C LEU A 237 17.16 18.85 17.24
N MET A 238 16.66 17.69 16.86
CA MET A 238 17.46 16.46 16.79
C MET A 238 18.05 16.25 15.40
N ASP A 239 17.23 16.42 14.37
CA ASP A 239 17.65 16.32 12.97
C ASP A 239 16.69 17.09 12.04
N ARG A 240 17.12 17.36 10.80
CA ARG A 240 16.30 17.93 9.73
C ARG A 240 16.70 17.35 8.38
N ARG A 241 15.76 17.28 7.48
CA ARG A 241 15.98 16.88 6.10
C ARG A 241 15.15 17.74 5.13
N ASP A 242 15.74 18.09 4.02
CA ASP A 242 15.07 18.84 2.98
C ASP A 242 14.12 17.93 2.17
N ILE A 243 13.26 18.54 1.36
CA ILE A 243 12.42 17.81 0.41
C ILE A 243 13.33 17.04 -0.57
N LYS A 244 12.99 15.77 -0.77
CA LYS A 244 13.72 14.94 -1.74
C LYS A 244 13.56 15.47 -3.16
N PRO A 245 14.54 15.23 -4.06
CA PRO A 245 14.39 15.54 -5.48
C PRO A 245 13.15 14.90 -6.11
N PHE A 246 12.61 15.52 -7.14
CA PHE A 246 11.39 15.08 -7.84
C PHE A 246 11.41 13.58 -8.22
N GLU A 247 12.51 13.12 -8.80
CA GLU A 247 12.65 11.73 -9.25
C GLU A 247 12.47 10.71 -8.10
N GLN A 248 12.90 11.06 -6.89
CA GLN A 248 12.71 10.21 -5.71
C GLN A 248 11.29 10.28 -5.14
N MET A 249 10.55 11.36 -5.42
CA MET A 249 9.18 11.57 -4.96
C MET A 249 8.13 11.20 -5.99
N ARG A 250 8.51 10.98 -7.26
CA ARG A 250 7.59 10.76 -8.38
C ARG A 250 6.54 9.69 -8.07
N SER A 251 6.95 8.53 -7.53
CA SER A 251 6.03 7.44 -7.20
C SER A 251 5.05 7.80 -6.07
N GLU A 252 5.46 8.60 -5.11
CA GLU A 252 4.60 9.09 -4.03
C GLU A 252 3.60 10.11 -4.55
N ILE A 253 4.06 11.03 -5.38
CA ILE A 253 3.22 12.04 -6.04
C ILE A 253 2.17 11.39 -6.94
N THR A 254 2.56 10.41 -7.77
CA THR A 254 1.62 9.66 -8.62
C THR A 254 0.54 8.95 -7.79
N ARG A 255 0.92 8.31 -6.68
CA ARG A 255 -0.05 7.68 -5.77
C ARG A 255 -0.97 8.69 -5.10
N MET A 256 -0.48 9.88 -4.77
CA MET A 256 -1.28 10.96 -4.21
C MET A 256 -2.29 11.47 -5.25
N MET A 257 -1.84 11.78 -6.47
CA MET A 257 -2.69 12.25 -7.57
C MET A 257 -3.78 11.24 -7.95
N ALA A 258 -3.48 9.94 -7.87
CA ALA A 258 -4.46 8.88 -8.16
C ALA A 258 -5.66 8.85 -7.20
N ARG A 259 -5.57 9.53 -6.06
CA ARG A 259 -6.64 9.60 -5.03
C ARG A 259 -7.55 10.81 -5.15
N ASP A 260 -7.23 11.74 -6.04
CA ASP A 260 -8.02 12.95 -6.28
C ASP A 260 -8.36 13.12 -7.77
N GLU A 261 -8.91 14.26 -8.14
CA GLU A 261 -9.35 14.57 -9.50
C GLU A 261 -8.22 14.48 -10.54
N ARG A 262 -6.96 14.70 -10.14
CA ARG A 262 -5.78 14.60 -11.01
C ARG A 262 -5.62 13.20 -11.59
N GLY A 263 -5.98 12.15 -10.85
CA GLY A 263 -5.92 10.76 -11.30
C GLY A 263 -6.80 10.48 -12.54
N SER A 264 -7.85 11.25 -12.74
CA SER A 264 -8.70 11.15 -13.93
C SER A 264 -8.33 12.12 -15.05
N MET A 265 -7.59 13.20 -14.77
CA MET A 265 -7.32 14.26 -15.75
C MET A 265 -6.48 13.78 -16.92
N ALA A 266 -5.41 13.02 -16.68
CA ALA A 266 -4.57 12.46 -17.73
C ALA A 266 -5.31 11.42 -18.59
N ARG A 267 -6.19 10.62 -17.96
CA ARG A 267 -7.08 9.69 -18.68
C ARG A 267 -8.10 10.43 -19.53
N ASN A 268 -8.75 11.47 -18.98
CA ASN A 268 -9.73 12.27 -19.71
C ASN A 268 -9.09 13.01 -20.89
N ALA A 269 -7.87 13.49 -20.75
CA ALA A 269 -7.10 14.10 -21.83
C ALA A 269 -6.81 13.07 -22.94
N MET A 270 -6.43 11.83 -22.59
CA MET A 270 -6.26 10.74 -23.54
C MET A 270 -7.57 10.42 -24.27
N VAL A 271 -8.67 10.28 -23.54
CA VAL A 271 -9.99 10.03 -24.14
C VAL A 271 -10.38 11.13 -25.13
N ALA A 272 -10.18 12.40 -24.76
CA ALA A 272 -10.46 13.52 -25.66
C ALA A 272 -9.61 13.47 -26.94
N LYS A 273 -8.32 13.13 -26.80
CA LYS A 273 -7.43 12.91 -27.93
C LYS A 273 -7.90 11.77 -28.83
N LEU A 274 -8.21 10.61 -28.24
CA LEU A 274 -8.67 9.43 -28.96
C LEU A 274 -10.02 9.69 -29.68
N LYS A 275 -10.94 10.42 -29.05
CA LYS A 275 -12.20 10.86 -29.69
C LYS A 275 -11.93 11.65 -30.95
N ASN A 276 -10.98 12.56 -30.91
CA ASN A 276 -10.58 13.33 -32.08
C ASN A 276 -9.89 12.45 -33.14
N ASP A 277 -8.93 11.62 -32.73
CA ASP A 277 -8.13 10.80 -33.64
C ASP A 277 -8.97 9.74 -34.35
N TYR A 278 -10.00 9.20 -33.70
CA TYR A 278 -10.91 8.16 -34.22
C TYR A 278 -12.20 8.72 -34.82
N GLY A 279 -12.35 10.03 -34.93
CA GLY A 279 -13.52 10.66 -35.53
C GLY A 279 -14.81 10.34 -34.78
N PHE A 280 -14.78 10.43 -33.45
CA PHE A 280 -15.96 10.16 -32.61
C PHE A 280 -17.14 11.08 -33.00
N SER A 281 -18.31 10.48 -33.14
CA SER A 281 -19.56 11.17 -33.40
C SER A 281 -20.66 10.69 -32.46
N LEU A 282 -21.36 11.60 -31.82
CA LEU A 282 -22.52 11.34 -30.98
C LEU A 282 -23.80 11.83 -31.67
N GLU A 283 -24.80 10.98 -31.76
CA GLU A 283 -26.11 11.32 -32.32
C GLU A 283 -26.93 12.09 -31.27
N GLU A 284 -26.79 13.42 -31.28
CA GLU A 284 -27.43 14.32 -30.31
C GLU A 284 -28.94 14.18 -30.29
N SER A 285 -29.59 13.85 -31.42
CA SER A 285 -31.03 13.61 -31.49
C SER A 285 -31.43 12.37 -30.67
N GLN A 286 -30.62 11.31 -30.69
CA GLN A 286 -30.89 10.10 -29.90
C GLN A 286 -30.61 10.36 -28.41
N ARG A 287 -29.51 11.05 -28.08
CA ARG A 287 -29.23 11.48 -26.70
C ARG A 287 -30.39 12.27 -26.10
N ALA A 288 -30.90 13.27 -26.84
CA ALA A 288 -32.02 14.09 -26.40
C ALA A 288 -33.29 13.26 -26.15
N LYS A 289 -33.61 12.29 -27.04
CA LYS A 289 -34.75 11.37 -26.85
C LYS A 289 -34.60 10.52 -25.59
N LEU A 290 -33.43 9.97 -25.35
CA LEU A 290 -33.14 9.13 -24.18
C LEU A 290 -33.24 9.93 -22.88
N MET A 291 -32.70 11.15 -22.86
CA MET A 291 -32.82 12.06 -21.71
C MET A 291 -34.29 12.45 -21.45
N LYS A 292 -35.06 12.76 -22.51
CA LYS A 292 -36.47 13.09 -22.39
C LYS A 292 -37.26 11.92 -21.80
N LEU A 293 -37.07 10.71 -22.31
CA LEU A 293 -37.71 9.49 -21.80
C LEU A 293 -37.42 9.29 -20.30
N ALA A 294 -36.16 9.50 -19.89
CA ALA A 294 -35.78 9.42 -18.48
C ALA A 294 -36.47 10.46 -17.62
N GLY A 295 -36.65 11.68 -18.14
CA GLY A 295 -37.40 12.74 -17.50
C GLY A 295 -38.89 12.42 -17.38
N ASP A 296 -39.49 11.92 -18.45
CA ASP A 296 -40.92 11.54 -18.51
C ASP A 296 -41.24 10.40 -17.52
N LEU A 297 -40.34 9.44 -17.35
CA LEU A 297 -40.47 8.33 -16.40
C LEU A 297 -40.04 8.71 -14.97
N GLY A 298 -39.24 9.76 -14.80
CA GLY A 298 -38.71 10.22 -13.52
C GLY A 298 -37.69 9.27 -12.88
N LYS A 299 -37.28 8.22 -13.62
CA LYS A 299 -36.37 7.17 -13.14
C LYS A 299 -35.66 6.45 -14.28
N VAL A 300 -34.54 5.78 -13.96
CA VAL A 300 -33.87 4.83 -14.83
C VAL A 300 -33.83 3.48 -14.10
N ASP A 301 -34.65 2.55 -14.52
CA ASP A 301 -34.82 1.21 -13.96
C ASP A 301 -35.11 0.19 -15.09
N SER A 302 -35.53 -1.01 -14.72
CA SER A 302 -35.90 -2.05 -15.68
C SER A 302 -36.97 -1.61 -16.67
N SER A 303 -37.88 -0.72 -16.32
CA SER A 303 -38.93 -0.20 -17.23
C SER A 303 -38.35 0.74 -18.28
N TYR A 304 -37.40 1.60 -17.89
CA TYR A 304 -36.65 2.43 -18.84
C TYR A 304 -35.84 1.57 -19.81
N ILE A 305 -35.10 0.57 -19.29
CA ILE A 305 -34.31 -0.37 -20.10
C ILE A 305 -35.21 -1.13 -21.09
N ALA A 306 -36.36 -1.63 -20.63
CA ALA A 306 -37.32 -2.33 -21.46
C ALA A 306 -37.88 -1.47 -22.63
N ALA A 307 -37.98 -0.17 -22.41
CA ALA A 307 -38.46 0.76 -23.45
C ALA A 307 -37.45 0.97 -24.59
N ILE A 308 -36.15 0.77 -24.34
CA ILE A 308 -35.08 1.09 -25.29
C ILE A 308 -34.28 -0.13 -25.77
N HIS A 309 -34.46 -1.32 -25.21
CA HIS A 309 -33.59 -2.50 -25.43
C HIS A 309 -33.62 -3.04 -26.87
N ASN A 310 -34.65 -2.72 -27.66
CA ASN A 310 -34.78 -3.16 -29.06
C ASN A 310 -34.45 -2.05 -30.08
N ASP A 311 -34.10 -0.86 -29.64
CA ASP A 311 -33.84 0.27 -30.54
C ASP A 311 -32.44 0.15 -31.16
N GLN A 312 -32.40 -0.15 -32.47
CA GLN A 312 -31.19 -0.31 -33.26
C GLN A 312 -30.64 1.01 -33.83
N SER A 313 -31.20 2.15 -33.45
CA SER A 313 -30.68 3.46 -33.86
C SER A 313 -29.26 3.66 -33.31
N VAL A 314 -28.38 4.17 -34.14
CA VAL A 314 -27.01 4.48 -33.76
C VAL A 314 -27.04 5.60 -32.70
N LEU A 315 -26.35 5.41 -31.60
CA LEU A 315 -26.19 6.38 -30.51
C LEU A 315 -24.88 7.15 -30.64
N PHE A 316 -23.80 6.43 -30.89
CA PHE A 316 -22.49 7.01 -31.18
C PHE A 316 -21.65 6.06 -32.07
N SER A 317 -20.62 6.63 -32.68
CA SER A 317 -19.69 5.87 -33.53
C SER A 317 -18.28 6.46 -33.48
N PHE A 318 -17.29 5.64 -33.79
CA PHE A 318 -15.91 6.04 -34.00
C PHE A 318 -15.21 4.99 -34.86
N GLU A 319 -14.27 5.41 -35.71
CA GLU A 319 -13.68 4.53 -36.75
C GLU A 319 -14.78 3.80 -37.52
N ASN A 320 -14.73 2.49 -37.59
CA ASN A 320 -15.72 1.64 -38.24
C ASN A 320 -16.68 0.95 -37.25
N HIS A 321 -16.75 1.45 -36.00
CA HIS A 321 -17.59 0.89 -34.95
C HIS A 321 -18.78 1.81 -34.68
N SER A 322 -19.97 1.22 -34.60
CA SER A 322 -21.20 1.92 -34.23
C SER A 322 -21.86 1.23 -33.05
N TYR A 323 -22.30 2.01 -32.11
CA TYR A 323 -23.00 1.55 -30.91
C TYR A 323 -24.42 2.06 -30.93
N THR A 324 -25.35 1.15 -30.69
CA THR A 324 -26.79 1.41 -30.79
C THR A 324 -27.39 1.79 -29.41
N VAL A 325 -28.63 2.27 -29.46
CA VAL A 325 -29.43 2.47 -28.23
C VAL A 325 -29.64 1.15 -27.48
N ALA A 326 -29.80 0.02 -28.23
CA ALA A 326 -29.89 -1.32 -27.63
C ALA A 326 -28.60 -1.74 -26.89
N ASP A 327 -27.42 -1.39 -27.44
CA ASP A 327 -26.13 -1.61 -26.75
C ASP A 327 -26.07 -0.80 -25.45
N PHE A 328 -26.55 0.44 -25.49
CA PHE A 328 -26.63 1.28 -24.28
C PHE A 328 -27.62 0.72 -23.25
N ALA A 329 -28.75 0.16 -23.68
CA ALA A 329 -29.66 -0.55 -22.78
C ALA A 329 -28.98 -1.73 -22.08
N SER A 330 -28.20 -2.51 -22.84
CA SER A 330 -27.41 -3.62 -22.30
C SER A 330 -26.34 -3.16 -21.34
N PHE A 331 -25.72 -2.02 -21.60
CA PHE A 331 -24.77 -1.39 -20.69
C PHE A 331 -25.43 -0.95 -19.37
N LEU A 332 -26.58 -0.26 -19.44
CA LEU A 332 -27.33 0.19 -18.27
C LEU A 332 -27.85 -0.97 -17.40
N SER A 333 -28.16 -2.13 -18.00
CA SER A 333 -28.70 -3.29 -17.29
C SER A 333 -27.75 -3.86 -16.21
N LYS A 334 -26.48 -3.51 -16.26
CA LYS A 334 -25.45 -3.87 -15.28
C LYS A 334 -25.38 -2.90 -14.10
N GLY A 335 -26.09 -1.77 -14.19
CA GLY A 335 -26.11 -0.70 -13.19
C GLY A 335 -27.19 -0.90 -12.14
N ARG A 336 -27.38 0.17 -11.33
CA ARG A 336 -28.44 0.26 -10.29
C ARG A 336 -29.55 1.18 -10.76
N ASP A 337 -30.73 0.98 -10.21
CA ASP A 337 -31.87 1.88 -10.42
C ASP A 337 -31.55 3.29 -9.87
N VAL A 338 -31.96 4.30 -10.65
CA VAL A 338 -31.75 5.73 -10.32
C VAL A 338 -33.08 6.46 -10.39
N THR A 339 -33.42 7.20 -9.33
CA THR A 339 -34.68 7.94 -9.18
C THR A 339 -34.50 9.46 -9.02
N VAL A 340 -33.23 9.92 -9.00
CA VAL A 340 -32.91 11.35 -8.84
C VAL A 340 -32.12 11.81 -10.05
N ASN A 341 -32.59 12.95 -10.64
CA ASN A 341 -31.91 13.57 -11.78
C ASN A 341 -31.66 12.60 -12.98
N ALA A 342 -32.67 11.81 -13.32
CA ALA A 342 -32.59 10.76 -14.32
C ALA A 342 -32.07 11.21 -15.72
N PRO A 343 -32.47 12.39 -16.26
CA PRO A 343 -31.94 12.89 -17.53
C PRO A 343 -30.42 13.10 -17.52
N ASP A 344 -29.87 13.74 -16.50
CA ASP A 344 -28.44 14.00 -16.40
C ASP A 344 -27.65 12.71 -16.17
N TYR A 345 -28.22 11.77 -15.42
CA TYR A 345 -27.65 10.43 -15.28
C TYR A 345 -27.50 9.74 -16.64
N ILE A 346 -28.54 9.77 -17.50
CA ILE A 346 -28.47 9.19 -18.86
C ILE A 346 -27.39 9.88 -19.68
N SER A 347 -27.33 11.20 -19.68
CA SER A 347 -26.28 11.94 -20.40
C SER A 347 -24.87 11.54 -19.96
N THR A 348 -24.68 11.42 -18.65
CA THR A 348 -23.40 10.99 -18.04
C THR A 348 -23.05 9.56 -18.44
N MET A 349 -24.02 8.64 -18.43
CA MET A 349 -23.78 7.24 -18.74
C MET A 349 -23.49 7.00 -20.22
N ILE A 350 -24.09 7.78 -21.12
CA ILE A 350 -23.73 7.76 -22.56
C ILE A 350 -22.26 8.17 -22.72
N GLY A 351 -21.85 9.26 -22.10
CA GLY A 351 -20.45 9.69 -22.13
C GLY A 351 -19.49 8.63 -21.56
N TYR A 352 -19.85 8.05 -20.42
CA TYR A 352 -19.05 7.03 -19.77
C TYR A 352 -18.91 5.75 -20.62
N MET A 353 -20.01 5.28 -21.25
CA MET A 353 -19.95 4.15 -22.17
C MET A 353 -19.03 4.47 -23.36
N ALA A 354 -19.18 5.65 -23.98
CA ALA A 354 -18.35 6.04 -25.11
C ALA A 354 -16.84 6.11 -24.73
N ASP A 355 -16.54 6.63 -23.56
CA ASP A 355 -15.16 6.72 -23.03
C ASP A 355 -14.56 5.32 -22.78
N MET A 356 -15.35 4.40 -22.24
CA MET A 356 -14.94 3.00 -22.05
C MET A 356 -14.67 2.31 -23.37
N GLU A 357 -15.59 2.39 -24.31
CA GLU A 357 -15.47 1.70 -25.61
C GLU A 357 -14.26 2.19 -26.43
N ILE A 358 -13.99 3.50 -26.40
CA ILE A 358 -12.81 4.08 -27.05
C ILE A 358 -11.51 3.61 -26.38
N LEU A 359 -11.47 3.56 -25.05
CA LEU A 359 -10.29 3.08 -24.34
C LEU A 359 -10.07 1.59 -24.52
N ASP A 360 -11.13 0.79 -24.57
CA ASP A 360 -11.04 -0.64 -24.82
C ASP A 360 -10.60 -0.92 -26.26
N PHE A 361 -11.06 -0.13 -27.23
CA PHE A 361 -10.57 -0.16 -28.60
C PHE A 361 -9.07 0.17 -28.66
N GLU A 362 -8.63 1.28 -28.07
CA GLU A 362 -7.21 1.64 -28.00
C GLU A 362 -6.39 0.52 -27.35
N LYS A 363 -6.84 0.02 -26.20
CA LYS A 363 -6.18 -1.07 -25.47
C LYS A 363 -6.03 -2.34 -26.34
N ALA A 364 -7.02 -2.67 -27.16
CA ALA A 364 -6.95 -3.82 -28.07
C ALA A 364 -5.87 -3.66 -29.14
N HIS A 365 -5.59 -2.43 -29.55
CA HIS A 365 -4.66 -2.12 -30.65
C HIS A 365 -3.27 -1.63 -30.18
N LEU A 366 -2.97 -1.68 -28.88
CA LEU A 366 -1.68 -1.20 -28.35
C LEU A 366 -0.48 -1.92 -28.97
N GLU A 367 -0.57 -3.22 -29.21
CA GLU A 367 0.52 -4.00 -29.79
C GLU A 367 0.78 -3.64 -31.27
N ASP A 368 -0.24 -3.17 -31.98
CA ASP A 368 -0.11 -2.71 -33.37
C ASP A 368 0.45 -1.29 -33.45
N LYS A 369 0.03 -0.42 -32.55
CA LYS A 369 0.39 1.01 -32.54
C LYS A 369 1.74 1.28 -31.89
N TYR A 370 2.10 0.54 -30.81
CA TYR A 370 3.28 0.79 -30.01
C TYR A 370 4.25 -0.39 -30.04
N PRO A 371 5.34 -0.31 -30.83
CA PRO A 371 6.36 -1.37 -30.91
C PRO A 371 6.94 -1.75 -29.54
N ASP A 372 7.13 -0.77 -28.64
CA ASP A 372 7.66 -1.01 -27.30
C ASP A 372 6.70 -1.86 -26.46
N PHE A 373 5.40 -1.58 -26.53
CA PHE A 373 4.38 -2.38 -25.84
C PHE A 373 4.33 -3.81 -26.40
N ARG A 374 4.39 -3.96 -27.72
CA ARG A 374 4.47 -5.28 -28.38
C ARG A 374 5.70 -6.05 -27.92
N ASN A 375 6.85 -5.41 -27.88
CA ASN A 375 8.09 -6.05 -27.41
C ASN A 375 7.95 -6.47 -25.94
N LEU A 376 7.44 -5.61 -25.08
CA LEU A 376 7.17 -5.91 -23.68
C LEU A 376 6.21 -7.11 -23.53
N MET A 377 5.14 -7.15 -24.30
CA MET A 377 4.20 -8.28 -24.28
C MET A 377 4.81 -9.58 -24.77
N ASN A 378 5.70 -9.50 -25.77
CA ASN A 378 6.46 -10.65 -26.25
C ASN A 378 7.43 -11.17 -25.18
N GLU A 379 8.21 -10.29 -24.56
CA GLU A 379 9.12 -10.64 -23.47
C GLU A 379 8.37 -11.29 -22.30
N TYR A 380 7.23 -10.73 -21.93
CA TYR A 380 6.39 -11.26 -20.85
C TYR A 380 5.86 -12.66 -21.19
N ARG A 381 5.33 -12.85 -22.40
CA ARG A 381 4.84 -14.15 -22.90
C ARG A 381 5.98 -15.18 -22.94
N ASP A 382 7.10 -14.79 -23.51
CA ASP A 382 8.26 -15.68 -23.64
C ASP A 382 8.84 -16.04 -22.26
N GLY A 383 8.85 -15.08 -21.33
CA GLY A 383 9.22 -15.32 -19.93
C GLY A 383 8.30 -16.32 -19.22
N MET A 384 6.98 -16.20 -19.43
CA MET A 384 6.00 -17.15 -18.89
C MET A 384 6.15 -18.55 -19.48
N LEU A 385 6.36 -18.63 -20.80
CA LEU A 385 6.60 -19.91 -21.48
C LEU A 385 7.89 -20.57 -20.98
N LEU A 386 8.95 -19.77 -20.83
CA LEU A 386 10.22 -20.25 -20.29
C LEU A 386 10.07 -20.73 -18.86
N PHE A 387 9.33 -19.97 -18.02
CA PHE A 387 9.05 -20.37 -16.64
C PHE A 387 8.29 -21.70 -16.59
N GLU A 388 7.20 -21.83 -17.36
CA GLU A 388 6.38 -23.03 -17.38
C GLU A 388 7.14 -24.26 -17.86
N ILE A 389 7.91 -24.13 -18.95
CA ILE A 389 8.69 -25.25 -19.45
C ILE A 389 9.84 -25.62 -18.49
N SER A 390 10.47 -24.63 -17.87
CA SER A 390 11.52 -24.86 -16.86
C SER A 390 10.95 -25.55 -15.63
N ASN A 391 9.75 -25.16 -15.21
CA ASN A 391 9.04 -25.80 -14.11
C ASN A 391 8.79 -27.30 -14.41
N ARG A 392 8.26 -27.60 -15.58
CA ARG A 392 7.96 -28.99 -15.99
C ARG A 392 9.20 -29.85 -16.18
N GLU A 393 10.20 -29.32 -16.87
CA GLU A 393 11.38 -30.11 -17.27
C GLU A 393 12.41 -30.23 -16.13
N VAL A 394 12.42 -29.26 -15.20
CA VAL A 394 13.47 -29.17 -14.17
C VAL A 394 12.89 -29.14 -12.75
N TRP A 395 12.14 -28.11 -12.37
CA TRP A 395 11.86 -27.85 -10.96
C TRP A 395 10.82 -28.80 -10.35
N GLU A 396 9.66 -28.94 -11.01
CA GLU A 396 8.63 -29.87 -10.57
C GLU A 396 9.12 -31.32 -10.67
N LYS A 397 9.81 -31.63 -11.74
CA LYS A 397 10.42 -32.94 -11.94
C LYS A 397 11.48 -33.24 -10.88
N ALA A 398 12.33 -32.28 -10.54
CA ALA A 398 13.34 -32.46 -9.49
C ALA A 398 12.73 -32.78 -8.12
N SER A 399 11.51 -32.25 -7.83
CA SER A 399 10.84 -32.48 -6.55
C SER A 399 9.96 -33.74 -6.50
N LYS A 400 9.38 -34.14 -7.64
CA LYS A 400 8.37 -35.23 -7.74
C LYS A 400 8.92 -36.55 -8.29
N ASP A 401 10.04 -36.54 -9.01
CA ASP A 401 10.64 -37.74 -9.62
C ASP A 401 11.37 -38.58 -8.58
N THR A 402 10.60 -39.33 -7.79
CA THR A 402 11.15 -40.19 -6.73
C THR A 402 12.15 -41.23 -7.24
N GLU A 403 11.91 -41.81 -8.42
CA GLU A 403 12.85 -42.77 -9.03
C GLU A 403 14.14 -42.09 -9.49
N GLY A 404 14.02 -40.94 -10.15
CA GLY A 404 15.14 -40.14 -10.58
C GLY A 404 16.02 -39.70 -9.42
N LEU A 405 15.39 -39.17 -8.34
CA LEU A 405 16.06 -38.80 -7.10
C LEU A 405 16.82 -39.98 -6.47
N GLN A 406 16.18 -41.15 -6.39
CA GLN A 406 16.77 -42.35 -5.85
C GLN A 406 17.98 -42.82 -6.68
N LYS A 407 17.86 -42.84 -8.01
CA LYS A 407 18.94 -43.21 -8.94
C LYS A 407 20.10 -42.21 -8.85
N PHE A 408 19.77 -40.92 -8.83
CA PHE A 408 20.75 -39.84 -8.72
C PHE A 408 21.51 -39.91 -7.39
N PHE A 409 20.80 -40.11 -6.29
CA PHE A 409 21.39 -40.28 -4.97
C PHE A 409 22.34 -41.48 -4.94
N LYS A 410 21.91 -42.68 -5.39
CA LYS A 410 22.74 -43.88 -5.41
C LYS A 410 24.07 -43.65 -6.15
N LYS A 411 24.00 -42.98 -7.30
CA LYS A 411 25.18 -42.68 -8.12
C LYS A 411 26.11 -41.67 -7.44
N ASN A 412 25.57 -40.72 -6.69
CA ASN A 412 26.32 -39.62 -6.09
C ASN A 412 26.46 -39.71 -4.57
N ARG A 413 26.12 -40.88 -3.97
CA ARG A 413 26.01 -41.06 -2.52
C ARG A 413 27.20 -40.53 -1.73
N LYS A 414 28.43 -40.67 -2.26
CA LYS A 414 29.66 -40.22 -1.61
C LYS A 414 29.71 -38.70 -1.39
N LYS A 415 29.00 -37.95 -2.17
CA LYS A 415 28.89 -36.48 -2.05
C LYS A 415 28.15 -36.04 -0.77
N TYR A 416 27.25 -36.87 -0.27
CA TYR A 416 26.37 -36.57 0.87
C TYR A 416 26.89 -37.12 2.19
N LYS A 417 28.23 -37.27 2.32
CA LYS A 417 28.86 -37.72 3.56
C LYS A 417 28.64 -36.70 4.69
N TRP A 418 28.34 -37.22 5.87
CA TRP A 418 28.15 -36.41 7.08
C TRP A 418 29.44 -36.34 7.92
N ASP A 419 29.61 -35.23 8.61
CA ASP A 419 30.72 -35.03 9.56
C ASP A 419 30.45 -35.69 10.91
N LYS A 420 29.15 -35.73 11.33
CA LYS A 420 28.69 -36.35 12.58
C LYS A 420 27.78 -37.54 12.32
N PRO A 421 27.70 -38.52 13.25
CA PRO A 421 26.72 -39.60 13.17
C PRO A 421 25.29 -39.07 13.29
N HIS A 422 24.35 -39.73 12.62
CA HIS A 422 22.90 -39.46 12.72
C HIS A 422 22.17 -40.71 13.20
N TYR A 423 21.23 -40.53 14.12
CA TYR A 423 20.31 -41.60 14.52
C TYR A 423 19.04 -41.52 13.68
N LYS A 424 18.75 -42.59 12.94
CA LYS A 424 17.55 -42.69 12.12
C LYS A 424 16.61 -43.67 12.78
N GLY A 425 15.43 -43.20 13.21
CA GLY A 425 14.45 -44.05 13.89
C GLY A 425 13.38 -43.27 14.67
N PHE A 426 12.91 -43.92 15.72
CA PHE A 426 11.82 -43.42 16.55
C PHE A 426 12.32 -43.21 17.99
N LEU A 427 11.95 -42.09 18.57
CA LEU A 427 11.94 -41.84 20.00
C LEU A 427 10.52 -42.18 20.52
N ILE A 428 10.43 -43.06 21.48
CA ILE A 428 9.17 -43.54 22.04
C ILE A 428 9.19 -43.24 23.54
N GLN A 429 8.15 -42.56 24.02
CA GLN A 429 7.94 -42.29 25.43
C GLN A 429 6.61 -42.91 25.84
N CYS A 430 6.54 -43.61 26.99
CA CYS A 430 5.33 -44.27 27.45
C CYS A 430 5.16 -44.24 28.97
N CYS A 431 3.93 -44.53 29.43
CA CYS A 431 3.52 -44.33 30.79
C CYS A 431 4.06 -45.38 31.78
N ASP A 432 4.26 -46.63 31.36
CA ASP A 432 4.68 -47.73 32.22
C ASP A 432 5.45 -48.84 31.49
N ALA A 433 6.07 -49.76 32.24
CA ALA A 433 6.87 -50.85 31.71
C ALA A 433 6.08 -51.87 30.87
N ALA A 434 4.81 -52.14 31.25
CA ALA A 434 3.97 -53.08 30.50
C ALA A 434 3.65 -52.51 29.11
N THR A 435 3.34 -51.22 29.03
CA THR A 435 3.15 -50.48 27.76
C THR A 435 4.43 -50.49 26.94
N ALA A 436 5.59 -50.25 27.55
CA ALA A 436 6.86 -50.29 26.86
C ALA A 436 7.18 -51.66 26.22
N ASP A 437 6.91 -52.73 26.95
CA ASP A 437 7.15 -54.10 26.44
C ASP A 437 6.14 -54.47 25.33
N GLY A 438 4.90 -54.05 25.47
CA GLY A 438 3.89 -54.18 24.41
C GLY A 438 4.32 -53.49 23.13
N ILE A 439 4.79 -52.25 23.23
CA ILE A 439 5.26 -51.45 22.08
C ILE A 439 6.51 -52.09 21.45
N LYS A 440 7.51 -52.54 22.26
CA LYS A 440 8.72 -53.17 21.74
C LYS A 440 8.43 -54.44 20.95
N ASN A 441 7.41 -55.19 21.32
CA ASN A 441 7.00 -56.37 20.57
C ASN A 441 6.26 -55.98 19.28
N ARG A 442 5.34 -55.04 19.38
CA ARG A 442 4.49 -54.61 18.26
C ARG A 442 5.25 -53.92 17.16
N ILE A 443 6.21 -53.05 17.50
CA ILE A 443 6.98 -52.25 16.53
C ILE A 443 7.82 -53.10 15.56
N LYS A 444 8.23 -54.29 15.99
CA LYS A 444 9.03 -55.19 15.14
C LYS A 444 8.24 -55.78 13.97
N GLU A 445 6.93 -55.75 14.05
CA GLU A 445 5.98 -56.25 13.04
C GLU A 445 5.50 -55.15 12.06
N LEU A 446 5.86 -53.91 12.32
CA LEU A 446 5.37 -52.74 11.58
C LEU A 446 6.44 -52.23 10.60
N ASP A 447 5.99 -51.75 9.49
CA ASP A 447 6.83 -50.91 8.62
C ASP A 447 6.97 -49.51 9.22
N ASP A 448 8.07 -48.82 8.90
CA ASP A 448 8.41 -47.48 9.44
C ASP A 448 7.32 -46.44 9.22
N ASP A 449 6.53 -46.53 8.16
CA ASP A 449 5.51 -45.52 7.80
C ASP A 449 4.22 -45.73 8.61
N SER A 450 3.96 -46.95 9.10
CA SER A 450 2.77 -47.29 9.89
C SER A 450 2.97 -47.15 11.41
N VAL A 451 4.22 -47.13 11.90
CA VAL A 451 4.55 -47.15 13.33
C VAL A 451 3.76 -46.11 14.14
N ILE A 452 3.82 -44.84 13.75
CA ILE A 452 3.18 -43.74 14.50
C ILE A 452 1.67 -43.95 14.56
N VAL A 453 1.03 -44.26 13.43
CA VAL A 453 -0.41 -44.39 13.31
C VAL A 453 -0.90 -45.61 14.13
N VAL A 454 -0.21 -46.72 14.00
CA VAL A 454 -0.62 -47.95 14.69
C VAL A 454 -0.40 -47.86 16.19
N LEU A 455 0.75 -47.40 16.66
CA LEU A 455 1.04 -47.24 18.07
C LEU A 455 0.10 -46.23 18.74
N ASN A 456 -0.18 -45.12 18.11
CA ASN A 456 -1.16 -44.17 18.65
C ASN A 456 -2.54 -44.75 18.73
N ARG A 457 -2.99 -45.52 17.74
CA ARG A 457 -4.32 -46.15 17.74
C ARG A 457 -4.46 -47.27 18.77
N GLU A 458 -3.43 -48.08 18.94
CA GLU A 458 -3.50 -49.28 19.80
C GLU A 458 -3.25 -48.94 21.27
N PHE A 459 -2.48 -47.89 21.60
CA PHE A 459 -2.08 -47.61 22.99
C PHE A 459 -2.69 -46.32 23.55
N ASN A 460 -3.14 -45.36 22.72
CA ASN A 460 -3.80 -44.15 23.19
C ASN A 460 -5.33 -44.25 23.09
N THR A 461 -6.01 -43.43 23.89
CA THR A 461 -7.46 -43.20 23.80
C THR A 461 -7.75 -41.73 23.69
N ASP A 462 -8.99 -41.33 23.37
CA ASP A 462 -9.37 -39.89 23.26
C ASP A 462 -9.10 -39.09 24.54
N SER A 463 -9.09 -39.78 25.70
CA SER A 463 -8.90 -39.14 27.02
C SER A 463 -7.54 -39.40 27.68
N LEU A 464 -6.74 -40.32 27.15
CA LEU A 464 -5.48 -40.73 27.79
C LEU A 464 -4.39 -41.03 26.78
N THR A 465 -3.31 -40.26 26.85
CA THR A 465 -2.07 -40.47 26.10
C THR A 465 -1.16 -41.41 26.89
N ARG A 466 -0.96 -42.62 26.41
CA ARG A 466 -0.06 -43.61 27.01
C ARG A 466 1.26 -43.74 26.29
N VAL A 467 1.31 -43.31 25.02
CA VAL A 467 2.51 -43.32 24.18
C VAL A 467 2.62 -42.04 23.37
N LYS A 468 3.84 -41.54 23.27
CA LYS A 468 4.22 -40.50 22.33
C LYS A 468 5.34 -41.04 21.46
N VAL A 469 5.20 -40.93 20.14
CA VAL A 469 6.14 -41.44 19.16
C VAL A 469 6.61 -40.29 18.27
N GLU A 470 7.92 -40.11 18.18
CA GLU A 470 8.55 -39.13 17.32
C GLU A 470 9.50 -39.86 16.36
N ARG A 471 9.30 -39.69 15.05
CA ARG A 471 10.19 -40.21 14.00
C ARG A 471 11.13 -39.12 13.52
N GLY A 472 12.41 -39.45 13.41
CA GLY A 472 13.38 -38.46 12.95
C GLY A 472 14.69 -39.04 12.44
N LEU A 473 15.50 -38.14 11.91
CA LEU A 473 16.91 -38.33 11.65
C LEU A 473 17.62 -37.30 12.54
N PHE A 474 18.12 -37.74 13.67
CA PHE A 474 18.65 -36.90 14.74
C PHE A 474 20.17 -36.84 14.71
N VAL A 475 20.73 -35.68 14.90
CA VAL A 475 22.15 -35.47 15.20
C VAL A 475 22.29 -35.01 16.66
N GLU A 476 23.48 -35.21 17.23
CA GLU A 476 23.80 -34.76 18.58
C GLU A 476 23.47 -33.26 18.75
N GLY A 477 22.63 -32.93 19.70
CA GLY A 477 22.10 -31.57 19.98
C GLY A 477 20.69 -31.31 19.46
N ASP A 478 20.10 -32.18 18.64
CA ASP A 478 18.72 -31.99 18.13
C ASP A 478 17.64 -32.30 19.17
N ASN A 479 17.87 -33.30 20.02
CA ASN A 479 16.91 -33.76 21.03
C ASN A 479 17.63 -34.35 22.25
N GLU A 480 17.41 -33.74 23.41
CA GLU A 480 18.08 -34.10 24.66
C GLU A 480 17.88 -35.60 25.04
N LYS A 481 16.68 -36.16 24.78
CA LYS A 481 16.44 -37.59 25.04
C LYS A 481 17.17 -38.53 24.08
N ILE A 482 17.26 -38.17 22.83
CA ILE A 482 18.08 -38.87 21.85
C ILE A 482 19.55 -38.78 22.23
N ASP A 483 20.00 -37.61 22.69
CA ASP A 483 21.37 -37.40 23.14
C ASP A 483 21.69 -38.32 24.33
N GLU A 484 20.82 -38.40 25.34
CA GLU A 484 20.95 -39.33 26.47
C GLU A 484 21.01 -40.81 26.02
N LEU A 485 20.04 -41.22 25.21
CA LEU A 485 19.84 -42.65 24.88
C LEU A 485 20.81 -43.18 23.81
N VAL A 486 21.30 -42.30 22.88
CA VAL A 486 22.07 -42.71 21.72
C VAL A 486 23.50 -42.15 21.71
N PHE A 487 23.64 -40.85 22.03
CA PHE A 487 24.90 -40.11 21.90
C PHE A 487 25.67 -40.00 23.22
N LYS A 488 25.22 -40.65 24.31
CA LYS A 488 25.83 -40.62 25.65
C LYS A 488 25.83 -39.20 26.28
N GLY A 489 24.80 -38.41 26.00
CA GLY A 489 24.57 -37.12 26.61
C GLY A 489 24.23 -37.20 28.08
N ALA A 490 24.03 -36.03 28.72
CA ALA A 490 23.64 -35.95 30.11
C ALA A 490 22.24 -36.56 30.35
N PRO A 491 21.99 -37.15 31.54
CA PRO A 491 20.67 -37.66 31.89
C PRO A 491 19.60 -36.54 31.87
N VAL A 492 18.48 -36.80 31.26
CA VAL A 492 17.35 -35.87 31.14
C VAL A 492 16.24 -36.23 32.11
N LYS A 493 15.65 -35.25 32.81
CA LYS A 493 14.53 -35.49 33.71
C LYS A 493 13.40 -36.24 32.99
N ALA A 494 12.92 -37.31 33.60
CA ALA A 494 11.80 -38.09 33.06
C ALA A 494 10.52 -37.23 33.01
N ASP A 495 9.72 -37.42 31.98
CA ASP A 495 8.38 -36.84 31.91
C ASP A 495 7.48 -37.44 32.97
N GLU A 496 6.66 -36.65 33.65
CA GLU A 496 5.80 -37.09 34.75
C GLU A 496 4.69 -38.06 34.29
N LYS A 497 4.23 -37.93 33.05
CA LYS A 497 3.15 -38.73 32.46
C LYS A 497 3.68 -39.89 31.62
N LEU A 498 4.86 -39.73 31.03
CA LEU A 498 5.50 -40.67 30.12
C LEU A 498 6.97 -40.92 30.56
N PRO A 499 7.19 -41.51 31.76
CA PRO A 499 8.51 -41.56 32.38
C PRO A 499 9.49 -42.53 31.70
N ILE A 500 9.01 -43.43 30.87
CA ILE A 500 9.84 -44.42 30.19
C ILE A 500 10.11 -43.97 28.76
N ALA A 501 11.37 -43.79 28.43
CA ALA A 501 11.82 -43.43 27.06
C ALA A 501 12.78 -44.51 26.52
N PHE A 502 12.62 -44.84 25.26
CA PHE A 502 13.55 -45.71 24.53
C PHE A 502 13.53 -45.38 23.04
N VAL A 503 14.49 -45.86 22.32
CA VAL A 503 14.61 -45.65 20.89
C VAL A 503 14.50 -46.94 20.09
N PHE A 504 13.98 -46.85 18.88
CA PHE A 504 13.93 -47.96 17.92
C PHE A 504 14.40 -47.46 16.56
N GLY A 505 15.52 -47.96 16.08
CA GLY A 505 16.14 -47.51 14.86
C GLY A 505 17.62 -47.86 14.78
N LYS A 506 18.42 -47.08 14.07
CA LYS A 506 19.84 -47.37 13.85
C LYS A 506 20.69 -46.11 13.79
N LEU A 507 21.93 -46.28 14.21
CA LEU A 507 22.96 -45.22 14.11
C LEU A 507 23.65 -45.30 12.74
N LEU A 508 23.54 -44.23 11.96
CA LEU A 508 24.22 -44.05 10.67
C LEU A 508 25.47 -43.21 10.91
N LYS A 509 26.66 -43.84 10.80
CA LYS A 509 27.91 -43.21 11.24
C LYS A 509 28.43 -42.11 10.33
N LYS A 510 28.32 -42.25 9.01
CA LYS A 510 28.95 -41.32 8.05
C LYS A 510 28.14 -41.04 6.78
N MET A 511 27.17 -41.89 6.46
CA MET A 511 26.50 -41.85 5.16
C MET A 511 25.00 -41.97 5.29
N PRO A 512 24.21 -41.15 4.59
CA PRO A 512 22.79 -41.35 4.48
C PRO A 512 22.47 -42.68 3.79
N GLU A 513 21.36 -43.27 4.18
CA GLU A 513 20.90 -44.55 3.65
C GLU A 513 20.00 -44.37 2.42
N ALA A 514 19.14 -43.38 2.47
CA ALA A 514 18.21 -43.05 1.40
C ALA A 514 18.33 -41.55 1.03
N TYR A 515 17.87 -41.20 -0.16
CA TYR A 515 17.83 -39.78 -0.57
C TYR A 515 16.96 -38.94 0.36
N THR A 516 15.96 -39.53 0.98
CA THR A 516 15.08 -38.85 1.94
C THR A 516 15.82 -38.36 3.18
N ASP A 517 16.94 -38.98 3.55
CA ASP A 517 17.77 -38.57 4.69
C ASP A 517 18.48 -37.22 4.43
N VAL A 518 18.68 -36.87 3.16
CA VAL A 518 19.32 -35.64 2.67
C VAL A 518 18.52 -35.01 1.52
N ARG A 519 17.20 -35.12 1.60
CA ARG A 519 16.27 -34.77 0.51
C ARG A 519 16.53 -33.38 -0.09
N GLY A 520 16.70 -32.35 0.75
CA GLY A 520 16.93 -31.00 0.29
C GLY A 520 18.16 -30.87 -0.60
N GLN A 521 19.29 -31.43 -0.15
CA GLN A 521 20.56 -31.42 -0.90
C GLN A 521 20.48 -32.22 -2.21
N VAL A 522 19.88 -33.40 -2.14
CA VAL A 522 19.72 -34.29 -3.33
C VAL A 522 18.81 -33.64 -4.35
N THR A 523 17.69 -33.01 -3.91
CA THR A 523 16.76 -32.32 -4.83
C THR A 523 17.43 -31.15 -5.52
N ALA A 524 18.20 -30.33 -4.80
CA ALA A 524 18.93 -29.19 -5.37
C ALA A 524 19.99 -29.63 -6.40
N ASP A 525 20.76 -30.66 -6.05
CA ASP A 525 21.76 -31.21 -6.97
C ASP A 525 21.13 -31.89 -8.19
N TYR A 526 20.01 -32.59 -7.99
CA TYR A 526 19.26 -33.23 -9.07
C TYR A 526 18.63 -32.20 -10.00
N GLN A 527 18.12 -31.11 -9.46
CA GLN A 527 17.64 -29.96 -10.24
C GLN A 527 18.77 -29.43 -11.15
N THR A 528 19.92 -29.15 -10.59
CA THR A 528 21.10 -28.70 -11.36
C THR A 528 21.53 -29.72 -12.45
N TYR A 529 21.43 -30.99 -12.16
CA TYR A 529 21.70 -32.04 -13.13
C TYR A 529 20.68 -32.06 -14.26
N LEU A 530 19.39 -31.99 -13.94
CA LEU A 530 18.31 -31.94 -14.93
C LEU A 530 18.43 -30.73 -15.85
N GLU A 531 18.73 -29.56 -15.29
CA GLU A 531 18.98 -28.34 -16.02
C GLU A 531 20.10 -28.51 -17.07
N LYS A 532 21.26 -29.03 -16.64
CA LYS A 532 22.40 -29.30 -17.54
C LYS A 532 22.04 -30.28 -18.66
N VAL A 533 21.30 -31.33 -18.33
CA VAL A 533 20.86 -32.34 -19.31
C VAL A 533 19.86 -31.70 -20.30
N TRP A 534 18.95 -30.89 -19.78
CA TRP A 534 17.94 -30.22 -20.62
C TRP A 534 18.59 -29.21 -21.56
N VAL A 535 19.46 -28.33 -21.06
CA VAL A 535 20.21 -27.35 -21.87
C VAL A 535 21.03 -28.04 -22.96
N LYS A 536 21.71 -29.15 -22.63
CA LYS A 536 22.44 -29.93 -23.62
C LYS A 536 21.53 -30.50 -24.72
N LYS A 537 20.32 -30.95 -24.35
CA LYS A 537 19.31 -31.45 -25.30
C LYS A 537 18.79 -30.31 -26.20
N LEU A 538 18.55 -29.13 -25.61
CA LEU A 538 18.14 -27.94 -26.35
C LEU A 538 19.18 -27.49 -27.36
N ASN A 539 20.44 -27.36 -26.95
CA ASN A 539 21.55 -26.98 -27.83
C ASN A 539 21.76 -27.95 -29.00
N LYS A 540 21.48 -29.25 -28.79
CA LYS A 540 21.49 -30.23 -29.86
C LYS A 540 20.31 -30.06 -30.84
N LYS A 541 19.15 -29.70 -30.31
CA LYS A 541 17.90 -29.54 -31.12
C LYS A 541 17.86 -28.20 -31.84
N TYR A 542 18.38 -27.16 -31.20
CA TYR A 542 18.36 -25.77 -31.65
C TYR A 542 19.76 -25.20 -31.61
N PRO A 543 20.57 -25.37 -32.71
CA PRO A 543 21.92 -24.82 -32.77
C PRO A 543 21.87 -23.30 -32.72
N VAL A 544 22.75 -22.70 -31.90
CA VAL A 544 22.86 -21.24 -31.74
C VAL A 544 24.01 -20.74 -32.59
N GLU A 545 23.74 -19.73 -33.42
CA GLU A 545 24.75 -18.99 -34.19
C GLU A 545 24.86 -17.57 -33.62
N ILE A 546 26.09 -17.14 -33.34
CA ILE A 546 26.36 -15.80 -32.78
C ILE A 546 27.06 -14.98 -33.87
N TYR A 547 26.41 -13.86 -34.25
CA TYR A 547 26.96 -12.89 -35.17
C TYR A 547 27.88 -11.92 -34.40
N GLU A 548 29.13 -12.26 -34.23
CA GLU A 548 30.11 -11.52 -33.42
C GLU A 548 30.27 -10.04 -33.81
N ASP A 549 30.20 -9.76 -35.10
CA ASP A 549 30.30 -8.38 -35.60
C ASP A 549 29.12 -7.51 -35.18
N VAL A 550 27.91 -8.08 -35.16
CA VAL A 550 26.71 -7.39 -34.67
C VAL A 550 26.78 -7.24 -33.15
N LEU A 551 27.22 -8.29 -32.44
CA LEU A 551 27.35 -8.23 -30.98
C LEU A 551 28.30 -7.12 -30.52
N LYS A 552 29.36 -6.83 -31.26
CA LYS A 552 30.31 -5.74 -30.96
C LYS A 552 29.66 -4.34 -31.07
N THR A 553 28.57 -4.20 -31.83
CA THR A 553 27.85 -2.93 -31.99
C THR A 553 26.84 -2.66 -30.89
N VAL A 554 26.53 -3.64 -30.04
CA VAL A 554 25.60 -3.49 -28.93
C VAL A 554 26.29 -2.71 -27.81
N ASN A 555 25.83 -1.49 -27.56
CA ASN A 555 26.31 -0.68 -26.43
C ASN A 555 25.89 -1.37 -25.13
N ARG A 556 26.88 -1.70 -24.30
CA ARG A 556 26.61 -2.11 -22.91
C ARG A 556 26.12 -0.87 -22.14
N PRO A 557 25.04 -1.00 -21.33
CA PRO A 557 24.57 0.10 -20.47
C PRO A 557 25.61 0.49 -19.43
#